data_7a526d2541baed544d31dcc9907840d7
#
_entry.id   7a526d2541baed544d31dcc9907840d7
#
_cell.length_a   1.000
_cell.length_b   1.000
_cell.length_c   1.000
_cell.angle_alpha   90.00
_cell.angle_beta   90.00
_cell.angle_gamma   90.00
#
_symmetry.space_group_name_H-M   'P 1'
#
loop_
_entity.id
_entity.type
_entity.pdbx_description
1 polymer ?
#
loop_
_entity_poly.entity_id
_entity_poly.type
_entity_poly.pdbx_seq_one_letter_code
_entity_poly.pdbx_strand_id
1 'polypeptide(L)' 'MDSKLQIIKQKLFQKPKITITYFLPDIKKDGGKYVTVTGNVKKIDEYKQVIILQDQTEIPISEIINIALS' A
#
# COMPACT_ATOMS: atom_id res chain seq x y z
N MET A 1 16.67 -2.39 6.24
CA MET A 1 16.12 -1.16 5.66
C MET A 1 15.14 -1.50 4.56
N ASP A 2 14.02 -0.85 4.51
CA ASP A 2 12.96 -1.21 3.60
C ASP A 2 13.02 -0.38 2.33
N SER A 3 13.58 -0.94 1.27
CA SER A 3 13.70 -0.25 -0.02
C SER A 3 12.32 0.01 -0.62
N LYS A 4 11.34 -0.84 -0.31
CA LYS A 4 9.97 -0.64 -0.78
C LYS A 4 9.39 0.66 -0.23
N LEU A 5 9.63 0.94 1.05
CA LEU A 5 9.16 2.16 1.67
C LEU A 5 9.81 3.40 1.07
N GLN A 6 11.11 3.32 0.78
CA GLN A 6 11.79 4.44 0.14
C GLN A 6 11.23 4.74 -1.25
N ILE A 7 10.96 3.70 -2.03
CA ILE A 7 10.38 3.87 -3.35
C ILE A 7 9.02 4.55 -3.25
N ILE A 8 8.21 4.12 -2.30
CA ILE A 8 6.89 4.70 -2.08
C ILE A 8 7.01 6.18 -1.72
N LYS A 9 7.93 6.53 -0.82
CA LYS A 9 8.12 7.91 -0.42
C LYS A 9 8.57 8.78 -1.57
N GLN A 10 9.46 8.29 -2.42
CA GLN A 10 9.90 9.04 -3.58
C GLN A 10 8.76 9.32 -4.54
N LYS A 11 7.91 8.32 -4.76
CA LYS A 11 6.77 8.47 -5.66
C LYS A 11 5.72 9.41 -5.07
N LEU A 12 5.59 9.44 -3.76
CA LEU A 12 4.62 10.29 -3.09
C LEU A 12 5.02 11.76 -3.09
N PHE A 13 6.27 12.06 -3.38
CA PHE A 13 6.72 13.44 -3.43
C PHE A 13 5.87 14.27 -4.38
N GLN A 14 5.38 13.67 -5.45
CA GLN A 14 4.54 14.33 -6.42
C GLN A 14 3.05 14.05 -6.19
N LYS A 15 2.73 13.33 -5.12
CA LYS A 15 1.37 12.93 -4.75
C LYS A 15 0.58 12.33 -5.92
N PRO A 16 1.15 11.36 -6.63
CA PRO A 16 0.46 10.79 -7.78
C PRO A 16 -0.67 9.88 -7.32
N LYS A 17 -1.61 9.67 -8.22
CA LYS A 17 -2.57 8.59 -8.05
C LYS A 17 -1.84 7.28 -8.30
N ILE A 18 -2.00 6.33 -7.39
CA ILE A 18 -1.29 5.07 -7.48
C ILE A 18 -2.25 3.89 -7.45
N THR A 19 -1.79 2.79 -8.02
CA THR A 19 -2.49 1.51 -7.97
C THR A 19 -1.63 0.56 -7.18
N ILE A 20 -2.17 0.00 -6.10
CA ILE A 20 -1.45 -0.90 -5.22
C ILE A 20 -2.12 -2.26 -5.27
N THR A 21 -1.29 -3.30 -5.49
CA THR A 21 -1.73 -4.69 -5.39
C THR A 21 -1.10 -5.28 -4.14
N TYR A 22 -1.91 -5.82 -3.27
CA TYR A 22 -1.42 -6.40 -2.02
C TYR A 22 -2.20 -7.67 -1.70
N PHE A 23 -1.60 -8.49 -0.84
CA PHE A 23 -2.21 -9.72 -0.39
C PHE A 23 -3.02 -9.47 0.87
N LEU A 24 -4.29 -9.90 0.86
CA LEU A 24 -5.17 -9.79 2.01
C LEU A 24 -5.39 -11.19 2.56
N PRO A 25 -4.73 -11.56 3.67
CA PRO A 25 -4.90 -12.88 4.25
C PRO A 25 -6.30 -13.08 4.81
N ASP A 26 -6.81 -14.29 4.67
CA ASP A 26 -8.11 -14.66 5.19
C ASP A 26 -7.91 -15.36 6.54
N ILE A 27 -8.35 -14.72 7.62
CA ILE A 27 -8.16 -15.28 8.96
C ILE A 27 -9.06 -16.47 9.24
N LYS A 28 -10.10 -16.66 8.44
CA LYS A 28 -11.05 -17.77 8.64
C LYS A 28 -10.68 -19.01 7.84
N LYS A 29 -9.85 -18.86 6.84
CA LYS A 29 -9.45 -19.95 5.95
C LYS A 29 -7.96 -19.82 5.67
N ASP A 30 -7.33 -20.94 5.35
CA ASP A 30 -5.96 -20.91 4.88
C ASP A 30 -5.91 -20.19 3.55
N GLY A 31 -4.93 -19.26 3.40
CA GLY A 31 -4.75 -18.51 2.19
C GLY A 31 -5.24 -17.10 2.31
N GLY A 32 -5.80 -16.57 1.22
CA GLY A 32 -6.23 -15.19 1.14
C GLY A 32 -6.47 -14.81 -0.31
N LYS A 33 -6.42 -13.52 -0.60
CA LYS A 33 -6.64 -13.06 -1.96
C LYS A 33 -5.78 -11.84 -2.26
N TYR A 34 -5.54 -11.60 -3.53
CA TYR A 34 -4.89 -10.40 -3.99
C TYR A 34 -5.93 -9.32 -4.24
N VAL A 35 -5.64 -8.14 -3.73
CA VAL A 35 -6.55 -6.99 -3.86
C VAL A 35 -5.79 -5.87 -4.54
N THR A 36 -6.46 -5.22 -5.49
CA THR A 36 -5.90 -4.07 -6.19
C THR A 36 -6.76 -2.85 -5.87
N VAL A 37 -6.11 -1.80 -5.37
CA VAL A 37 -6.79 -0.54 -5.06
C VAL A 37 -6.09 0.59 -5.79
N THR A 38 -6.87 1.58 -6.20
CA THR A 38 -6.35 2.76 -6.89
C THR A 38 -6.84 3.99 -6.14
N GLY A 39 -5.94 4.93 -5.91
CA GLY A 39 -6.31 6.17 -5.24
C GLY A 39 -5.11 7.00 -4.89
N ASN A 40 -5.36 8.14 -4.25
CA ASN A 40 -4.31 9.05 -3.81
C ASN A 40 -3.90 8.70 -2.40
N VAL A 41 -2.58 8.74 -2.15
CA VAL A 41 -2.06 8.46 -0.83
C VAL A 41 -2.22 9.70 0.05
N LYS A 42 -2.76 9.50 1.24
CA LYS A 42 -2.87 10.57 2.22
C LYS A 42 -1.58 10.70 3.02
N LYS A 43 -1.08 9.56 3.53
CA LYS A 43 0.18 9.54 4.26
C LYS A 43 0.67 8.11 4.40
N ILE A 44 1.93 7.97 4.80
CA ILE A 44 2.52 6.69 5.15
C ILE A 44 2.78 6.71 6.65
N ASP A 45 2.22 5.75 7.36
CA ASP A 45 2.45 5.59 8.79
C ASP A 45 3.60 4.61 8.97
N GLU A 46 4.79 5.13 9.25
CA GLU A 46 5.98 4.29 9.39
C GLU A 46 5.94 3.47 10.67
N TYR A 47 5.28 3.97 11.68
CA TYR A 47 5.18 3.26 12.95
C TYR A 47 4.34 1.99 12.80
N LYS A 48 3.18 2.13 12.17
CA LYS A 48 2.29 0.99 11.93
C LYS A 48 2.65 0.22 10.66
N GLN A 49 3.53 0.75 9.83
CA GLN A 49 3.91 0.14 8.55
C GLN A 49 2.70 -0.04 7.63
N VAL A 50 1.94 1.03 7.48
CA VAL A 50 0.77 1.02 6.58
C VAL A 50 0.78 2.28 5.72
N ILE A 51 0.16 2.17 4.55
CA ILE A 51 -0.11 3.31 3.68
C ILE A 51 -1.58 3.68 3.86
N ILE A 52 -1.84 4.95 4.15
CA ILE A 52 -3.22 5.42 4.34
C ILE A 52 -3.62 6.23 3.12
N LEU A 53 -4.71 5.81 2.48
CA LEU A 53 -5.24 6.51 1.31
C LEU A 53 -6.19 7.63 1.74
N GLN A 54 -6.59 8.45 0.78
CA GLN A 54 -7.46 9.59 1.06
C GLN A 54 -8.83 9.15 1.58
N ASP A 55 -9.27 7.95 1.21
CA ASP A 55 -10.53 7.39 1.70
C ASP A 55 -10.36 6.64 3.03
N GLN A 56 -9.19 6.79 3.66
CA GLN A 56 -8.82 6.19 4.94
C GLN A 56 -8.58 4.68 4.87
N THR A 57 -8.41 4.13 3.68
CA THR A 57 -8.03 2.74 3.53
C THR A 57 -6.59 2.56 4.00
N GLU A 58 -6.34 1.56 4.86
CA GLU A 58 -5.00 1.26 5.35
C GLU A 58 -4.49 0.00 4.65
N ILE A 59 -3.31 0.09 4.08
CA ILE A 59 -2.70 -1.01 3.33
C ILE A 59 -1.40 -1.39 4.01
N PRO A 60 -1.26 -2.64 4.48
CA PRO A 60 -0.02 -3.07 5.14
C PRO A 60 1.13 -3.12 4.13
N ILE A 61 2.20 -2.39 4.43
CA ILE A 61 3.34 -2.29 3.52
C ILE A 61 3.97 -3.66 3.29
N SER A 62 4.04 -4.49 4.31
CA SER A 62 4.66 -5.80 4.19
C SER A 62 3.91 -6.72 3.23
N GLU A 63 2.65 -6.48 2.98
CA GLU A 63 1.84 -7.32 2.10
C GLU A 63 1.75 -6.77 0.67
N ILE A 64 2.33 -5.62 0.41
CA ILE A 64 2.30 -5.02 -0.92
C ILE A 64 3.16 -5.82 -1.87
N ILE A 65 2.58 -6.18 -3.01
CA ILE A 65 3.27 -6.96 -4.04
C ILE A 65 3.73 -6.06 -5.17
N ASN A 66 2.90 -5.07 -5.54
CA ASN A 66 3.19 -4.20 -6.66
C ASN A 66 2.59 -2.83 -6.44
N ILE A 67 3.27 -1.81 -6.92
CA ILE A 67 2.80 -0.43 -6.90
C ILE A 67 3.03 0.15 -8.29
N ALA A 68 1.97 0.67 -8.89
CA ALA A 68 2.05 1.31 -10.19
C ALA A 68 1.57 2.73 -10.09
N LEU A 69 2.19 3.62 -10.85
CA LEU A 69 1.75 5.01 -10.95
C LEU A 69 0.76 5.15 -12.08
N SER A 70 -0.23 5.97 -11.86
CA SER A 70 -1.21 6.28 -12.91
C SER A 70 -0.78 7.50 -13.68
#